data_9b9bc7dde6f40bec6dde011402393d89
#
_entry.id   9b9bc7dde6f40bec6dde011402393d89
#
_cell.length_a   1.000
_cell.length_b   1.000
_cell.length_c   1.000
_cell.angle_alpha   90.00
_cell.angle_beta   90.00
_cell.angle_gamma   90.00
#
_symmetry.space_group_name_H-M   'P 1'
#
loop_
_entity.id
_entity.type
_entity.pdbx_description
1 polymer ?
#
loop_
_entity_poly.entity_id
_entity_poly.type
_entity_poly.pdbx_seq_one_letter_code
_entity_poly.pdbx_strand_id
1 'polypeptide(L)'
;MQDVWFQLALAAYTGAIFNLNPLLDRDGYHILVDLMREPGLRRRSREWFANKLSGRPAEPDDAGVLATYALAALVWSLATVAFTVVMSQRYYGYLTALAPASVVWTVLGLFYVLMLLPILAVFWKAFTARRSDRRAGVEGAVV
;
A
#
# COMPACT_ATOMS: atom_id res chain seq x y z
N MET A 1 33.21 3.71 -17.89
CA MET A 1 33.36 3.51 -16.43
C MET A 1 32.59 4.54 -15.60
N GLN A 2 32.53 5.80 -15.98
CA GLN A 2 31.78 6.84 -15.25
C GLN A 2 30.27 6.49 -15.13
N ASP A 3 29.67 5.93 -16.17
CA ASP A 3 28.23 5.59 -16.19
C ASP A 3 27.86 4.50 -15.17
N VAL A 4 28.76 3.54 -14.91
CA VAL A 4 28.50 2.47 -13.94
C VAL A 4 28.49 3.01 -12.52
N TRP A 5 29.43 3.89 -12.18
CA TRP A 5 29.46 4.53 -10.85
C TRP A 5 28.26 5.43 -10.62
N PHE A 6 27.84 6.16 -11.64
CA PHE A 6 26.61 6.97 -11.58
C PHE A 6 25.37 6.10 -11.37
N GLN A 7 25.24 4.99 -12.09
CA GLN A 7 24.13 4.06 -11.94
C GLN A 7 24.10 3.42 -10.54
N LEU A 8 25.25 3.01 -10.03
CA LEU A 8 25.36 2.47 -8.66
C LEU A 8 25.02 3.50 -7.59
N ALA A 9 25.51 4.73 -7.75
CA ALA A 9 25.20 5.83 -6.83
C ALA A 9 23.68 6.16 -6.86
N LEU A 10 23.08 6.21 -8.06
CA LEU A 10 21.64 6.44 -8.20
C LEU A 10 20.82 5.32 -7.60
N ALA A 11 21.20 4.06 -7.80
CA ALA A 11 20.54 2.91 -7.21
C ALA A 11 20.62 2.91 -5.68
N ALA A 12 21.81 3.20 -5.13
CA ALA A 12 22.02 3.30 -3.68
C ALA A 12 21.22 4.47 -3.07
N TYR A 13 21.22 5.63 -3.71
CA TYR A 13 20.44 6.80 -3.27
C TYR A 13 18.93 6.53 -3.32
N THR A 14 18.45 5.92 -4.40
CA THR A 14 17.06 5.52 -4.54
C THR A 14 16.68 4.51 -3.45
N GLY A 15 17.52 3.51 -3.21
CA GLY A 15 17.34 2.54 -2.13
C GLY A 15 17.25 3.19 -0.74
N ALA A 16 18.10 4.17 -0.46
CA ALA A 16 18.08 4.92 0.80
C ALA A 16 16.77 5.73 0.95
N ILE A 17 16.31 6.41 -0.10
CA ILE A 17 15.03 7.16 -0.08
C ILE A 17 13.86 6.21 0.20
N PHE A 18 13.82 5.05 -0.46
CA PHE A 18 12.76 4.07 -0.21
C PHE A 18 12.83 3.49 1.21
N ASN A 19 14.02 3.32 1.77
CA ASN A 19 14.19 2.82 3.14
C ASN A 19 13.74 3.82 4.19
N LEU A 20 13.96 5.12 3.94
CA LEU A 20 13.54 6.21 4.82
C LEU A 20 12.07 6.61 4.64
N ASN A 21 11.34 5.97 3.73
CA ASN A 21 9.93 6.28 3.51
C ASN A 21 9.07 5.83 4.71
N PRO A 22 8.40 6.76 5.43
CA PRO A 22 7.61 6.43 6.61
C PRO A 22 6.30 5.68 6.30
N LEU A 23 5.93 5.57 5.04
CA LEU A 23 4.72 4.85 4.61
C LEU A 23 4.98 3.37 4.31
N LEU A 24 6.24 3.00 4.12
CA LEU A 24 6.68 1.62 3.98
C LEU A 24 7.08 1.06 5.36
N ASP A 25 7.01 -0.27 5.49
CA ASP A 25 7.46 -0.99 6.69
C ASP A 25 8.99 -1.12 6.68
N ARG A 26 9.66 0.00 6.84
CA ARG A 26 11.10 0.18 6.76
C ARG A 26 11.57 1.14 7.86
N ASP A 27 12.83 1.46 7.87
CA ASP A 27 13.47 2.31 8.89
C ASP A 27 12.73 3.65 9.08
N GLY A 28 12.29 4.27 7.99
CA GLY A 28 11.51 5.51 8.04
C GLY A 28 10.18 5.38 8.81
N TYR A 29 9.51 4.24 8.72
CA TYR A 29 8.30 3.96 9.50
C TYR A 29 8.62 3.85 11.01
N HIS A 30 9.69 3.15 11.36
CA HIS A 30 10.09 3.01 12.76
C HIS A 30 10.48 4.36 13.37
N ILE A 31 11.22 5.19 12.62
CA ILE A 31 11.54 6.56 13.04
C ILE A 31 10.26 7.38 13.26
N LEU A 32 9.27 7.27 12.35
CA LEU A 32 7.99 7.99 12.50
C LEU A 32 7.22 7.53 13.73
N VAL A 33 7.13 6.21 13.96
CA VAL A 33 6.44 5.62 15.11
C VAL A 33 7.09 6.07 16.44
N ASP A 34 8.41 6.08 16.49
CA ASP A 34 9.15 6.53 17.68
C ASP A 34 8.97 8.04 17.92
N LEU A 35 9.00 8.84 16.85
CA LEU A 35 8.80 10.29 16.93
C LEU A 35 7.38 10.65 17.40
N MET A 36 6.39 9.95 16.90
CA MET A 36 4.98 10.16 17.24
C MET A 36 4.57 9.45 18.54
N ARG A 37 5.41 8.55 19.06
CA ARG A 37 5.11 7.67 20.20
C ARG A 37 3.83 6.85 20.03
N GLU A 38 3.49 6.51 18.77
CA GLU A 38 2.27 5.80 18.39
C GLU A 38 2.60 4.38 17.90
N PRO A 39 2.68 3.38 18.78
CA PRO A 39 2.98 2.01 18.38
C PRO A 39 1.85 1.44 17.52
N GLY A 40 2.25 0.79 16.42
CA GLY A 40 1.30 0.11 15.53
C GLY A 40 0.45 1.05 14.65
N LEU A 41 0.91 2.29 14.41
CA LEU A 41 0.24 3.31 13.60
C LEU A 41 -0.31 2.75 12.28
N ARG A 42 0.48 1.96 11.55
CA ARG A 42 0.07 1.36 10.27
C ARG A 42 -1.11 0.39 10.40
N ARG A 43 -1.11 -0.45 11.45
CA ARG A 43 -2.21 -1.39 11.72
C ARG A 43 -3.46 -0.64 12.12
N ARG A 44 -3.34 0.29 13.07
CA ARG A 44 -4.44 1.13 13.57
C ARG A 44 -5.07 1.96 12.46
N SER A 45 -4.25 2.57 11.60
CA SER A 45 -4.73 3.35 10.45
C SER A 45 -5.51 2.50 9.43
N ARG A 46 -5.06 1.27 9.14
CA ARG A 46 -5.81 0.35 8.26
C ARG A 46 -7.12 -0.10 8.88
N GLU A 47 -7.13 -0.39 10.18
CA GLU A 47 -8.34 -0.77 10.92
C GLU A 47 -9.32 0.40 10.99
N TRP A 48 -8.82 1.60 11.28
CA TRP A 48 -9.61 2.82 11.27
C TRP A 48 -10.24 3.06 9.89
N PHE A 49 -9.47 2.98 8.82
CA PHE A 49 -9.95 3.17 7.46
C PHE A 49 -11.00 2.11 7.07
N ALA A 50 -10.77 0.84 7.40
CA ALA A 50 -11.72 -0.25 7.15
C ALA A 50 -13.02 -0.05 7.95
N ASN A 51 -12.94 0.38 9.20
CA ASN A 51 -14.11 0.68 10.03
C ASN A 51 -14.89 1.89 9.48
N LYS A 52 -14.21 2.94 9.08
CA LYS A 52 -14.83 4.11 8.43
C LYS A 52 -15.57 3.73 7.14
N LEU A 53 -14.95 2.92 6.29
CA LEU A 53 -15.59 2.37 5.09
C LEU A 53 -16.79 1.49 5.41
N SER A 54 -16.77 0.77 6.54
CA SER A 54 -17.86 -0.12 6.97
C SER A 54 -19.00 0.62 7.69
N GLY A 55 -18.83 1.93 7.98
CA GLY A 55 -19.80 2.74 8.73
C GLY A 55 -19.77 2.50 10.25
N ARG A 56 -18.73 1.84 10.77
CA ARG A 56 -18.54 1.64 12.21
C ARG A 56 -17.96 2.91 12.85
N PRO A 57 -18.35 3.23 14.11
CA PRO A 57 -17.76 4.36 14.82
C PRO A 57 -16.25 4.12 14.99
N ALA A 58 -15.45 5.13 14.65
CA ALA A 58 -14.02 5.14 14.90
C ALA A 58 -13.76 5.91 16.20
N GLU A 59 -12.85 5.42 17.04
CA GLU A 59 -12.48 6.10 18.29
C GLU A 59 -11.96 7.52 18.01
N PRO A 60 -12.41 8.54 18.79
CA PRO A 60 -12.26 9.93 18.41
C PRO A 60 -10.85 10.53 18.63
N ASP A 61 -10.07 10.05 19.60
CA ASP A 61 -8.89 10.79 20.06
C ASP A 61 -7.73 10.87 19.06
N ASP A 62 -7.54 9.87 18.18
CA ASP A 62 -6.44 9.82 17.20
C ASP A 62 -6.91 9.84 15.75
N ALA A 63 -8.20 10.10 15.49
CA ALA A 63 -8.79 9.96 14.17
C ALA A 63 -8.08 10.79 13.09
N GLY A 64 -7.60 11.99 13.43
CA GLY A 64 -6.89 12.87 12.52
C GLY A 64 -5.55 12.29 12.04
N VAL A 65 -4.76 11.77 12.96
CA VAL A 65 -3.45 11.18 12.66
C VAL A 65 -3.61 9.89 11.86
N LEU A 66 -4.53 9.04 12.29
CA LEU A 66 -4.83 7.77 11.60
C LEU A 66 -5.37 8.00 10.19
N ALA A 67 -6.25 8.99 10.01
CA ALA A 67 -6.80 9.37 8.71
C ALA A 67 -5.71 9.90 7.78
N THR A 68 -4.87 10.81 8.26
CA THR A 68 -3.77 11.40 7.47
C THR A 68 -2.79 10.33 7.05
N TYR A 69 -2.38 9.45 7.96
CA TYR A 69 -1.49 8.35 7.62
C TYR A 69 -2.13 7.36 6.62
N ALA A 70 -3.38 6.97 6.83
CA ALA A 70 -4.09 6.07 5.93
C ALA A 70 -4.23 6.65 4.52
N LEU A 71 -4.58 7.94 4.42
CA LEU A 71 -4.70 8.65 3.15
C LEU A 71 -3.33 8.76 2.45
N ALA A 72 -2.29 9.17 3.17
CA ALA A 72 -0.94 9.26 2.62
C ALA A 72 -0.43 7.90 2.12
N ALA A 73 -0.68 6.82 2.88
CA ALA A 73 -0.32 5.46 2.48
C ALA A 73 -1.09 5.00 1.23
N LEU A 74 -2.38 5.33 1.13
CA LEU A 74 -3.21 5.02 -0.04
C LEU A 74 -2.70 5.78 -1.28
N VAL A 75 -2.50 7.09 -1.16
CA VAL A 75 -1.99 7.93 -2.26
C VAL A 75 -0.62 7.44 -2.72
N TRP A 76 0.28 7.14 -1.79
CA TRP A 76 1.59 6.56 -2.12
C TRP A 76 1.48 5.23 -2.85
N SER A 77 0.63 4.34 -2.38
CA SER A 77 0.42 3.03 -3.01
C SER A 77 -0.10 3.17 -4.44
N LEU A 78 -1.09 4.05 -4.65
CA LEU A 78 -1.63 4.33 -5.98
C LEU A 78 -0.59 4.99 -6.91
N ALA A 79 0.18 5.96 -6.39
CA ALA A 79 1.25 6.61 -7.13
C ALA A 79 2.33 5.61 -7.55
N THR A 80 2.69 4.67 -6.67
CA THR A 80 3.67 3.63 -6.97
C THR A 80 3.16 2.67 -8.06
N VAL A 81 1.89 2.27 -7.99
CA VAL A 81 1.27 1.45 -9.04
C VAL A 81 1.24 2.19 -10.37
N ALA A 82 0.78 3.45 -10.37
CA ALA A 82 0.73 4.27 -11.58
C ALA A 82 2.13 4.47 -12.19
N PHE A 83 3.13 4.79 -11.36
CA PHE A 83 4.52 4.90 -11.79
C PHE A 83 5.03 3.61 -12.42
N THR A 84 4.75 2.48 -11.80
CA THR A 84 5.17 1.16 -12.31
C THR A 84 4.51 0.84 -13.65
N VAL A 85 3.22 1.17 -13.82
CA VAL A 85 2.52 1.01 -15.12
C VAL A 85 3.18 1.86 -16.20
N VAL A 86 3.43 3.13 -15.94
CA VAL A 86 4.08 4.05 -16.89
C VAL A 86 5.48 3.55 -17.25
N MET A 87 6.27 3.13 -16.26
CA MET A 87 7.61 2.60 -16.51
C MET A 87 7.57 1.28 -17.28
N SER A 88 6.66 0.38 -16.97
CA SER A 88 6.49 -0.87 -17.72
C SER A 88 6.16 -0.61 -19.19
N GLN A 89 5.26 0.32 -19.46
CA GLN A 89 4.92 0.69 -20.85
C GLN A 89 6.11 1.31 -21.58
N ARG A 90 6.84 2.21 -20.91
CA ARG A 90 7.99 2.87 -21.50
C ARG A 90 9.13 1.91 -21.83
N TYR A 91 9.36 0.92 -20.99
CA TYR A 91 10.46 -0.03 -21.15
C TYR A 91 10.04 -1.37 -21.75
N TYR A 92 8.80 -1.52 -22.17
CA TYR A 92 8.26 -2.77 -22.71
C TYR A 92 9.10 -3.32 -23.86
N GLY A 93 9.53 -2.46 -24.79
CA GLY A 93 10.38 -2.86 -25.93
C GLY A 93 11.72 -3.47 -25.50
N TYR A 94 12.33 -2.93 -24.45
CA TYR A 94 13.58 -3.49 -23.90
C TYR A 94 13.34 -4.82 -23.20
N LEU A 95 12.24 -4.94 -22.46
CA LEU A 95 11.88 -6.17 -21.75
C LEU A 95 11.60 -7.32 -22.73
N THR A 96 10.89 -7.04 -23.82
CA THR A 96 10.60 -8.06 -24.86
C THR A 96 11.80 -8.41 -25.73
N ALA A 97 12.83 -7.57 -25.77
CA ALA A 97 14.12 -7.91 -26.38
C ALA A 97 14.95 -8.90 -25.51
N LEU A 98 14.70 -8.93 -24.20
CA LEU A 98 15.40 -9.80 -23.25
C LEU A 98 14.69 -11.12 -23.00
N ALA A 99 13.35 -11.15 -23.10
CA ALA A 99 12.54 -12.33 -22.82
C ALA A 99 11.27 -12.37 -23.71
N PRO A 100 10.70 -13.55 -23.99
CA PRO A 100 9.44 -13.68 -24.71
C PRO A 100 8.34 -12.85 -24.06
N ALA A 101 7.47 -12.25 -24.88
CA ALA A 101 6.39 -11.37 -24.42
C ALA A 101 5.48 -12.05 -23.36
N SER A 102 5.24 -13.35 -23.48
CA SER A 102 4.46 -14.12 -22.50
C SER A 102 5.11 -14.12 -21.10
N VAL A 103 6.42 -14.26 -21.04
CA VAL A 103 7.18 -14.22 -19.78
C VAL A 103 7.13 -12.81 -19.18
N VAL A 104 7.34 -11.77 -20.00
CA VAL A 104 7.26 -10.38 -19.57
C VAL A 104 5.89 -10.08 -18.97
N TRP A 105 4.80 -10.46 -19.65
CA TRP A 105 3.44 -10.24 -19.15
C TRP A 105 3.14 -11.03 -17.87
N THR A 106 3.64 -12.25 -17.75
CA THR A 106 3.46 -13.05 -16.53
C THR A 106 4.16 -12.40 -15.34
N VAL A 107 5.42 -11.97 -15.51
CA VAL A 107 6.19 -11.32 -14.44
C VAL A 107 5.56 -9.98 -14.04
N LEU A 108 5.19 -9.14 -14.99
CA LEU A 108 4.53 -7.87 -14.72
C LEU A 108 3.17 -8.09 -14.05
N GLY A 109 2.38 -9.05 -14.54
CA GLY A 109 1.08 -9.38 -13.95
C GLY A 109 1.21 -9.83 -12.50
N LEU A 110 2.14 -10.74 -12.22
CA LEU A 110 2.42 -11.18 -10.84
C LEU A 110 2.86 -10.01 -9.96
N PHE A 111 3.72 -9.14 -10.46
CA PHE A 111 4.19 -7.97 -9.75
C PHE A 111 3.04 -7.00 -9.41
N TYR A 112 2.13 -6.72 -10.36
CA TYR A 112 0.96 -5.88 -10.11
C TYR A 112 0.00 -6.50 -9.10
N VAL A 113 -0.24 -7.82 -9.19
CA VAL A 113 -1.07 -8.53 -8.21
C VAL A 113 -0.48 -8.37 -6.80
N LEU A 114 0.82 -8.61 -6.64
CA LEU A 114 1.51 -8.45 -5.35
C LEU A 114 1.43 -7.01 -4.81
N MET A 115 1.55 -6.01 -5.69
CA MET A 115 1.41 -4.60 -5.29
C MET A 115 -0.01 -4.22 -4.87
N LEU A 116 -1.03 -4.80 -5.51
CA LEU A 116 -2.43 -4.50 -5.22
C LEU A 116 -2.98 -5.29 -4.01
N LEU A 117 -2.35 -6.41 -3.65
CA LEU A 117 -2.79 -7.26 -2.53
C LEU A 117 -3.07 -6.50 -1.23
N PRO A 118 -2.19 -5.60 -0.72
CA PRO A 118 -2.47 -4.88 0.52
C PRO A 118 -3.67 -3.93 0.41
N ILE A 119 -3.89 -3.34 -0.75
CA ILE A 119 -5.05 -2.47 -1.02
C ILE A 119 -6.32 -3.33 -1.02
N LEU A 120 -6.31 -4.42 -1.79
CA LEU A 120 -7.43 -5.34 -1.89
C LEU A 120 -7.79 -5.96 -0.53
N ALA A 121 -6.81 -6.28 0.30
CA ALA A 121 -7.04 -6.84 1.64
C ALA A 121 -7.81 -5.86 2.55
N VAL A 122 -7.53 -4.56 2.48
CA VAL A 122 -8.27 -3.55 3.24
C VAL A 122 -9.73 -3.47 2.77
N PHE A 123 -9.96 -3.43 1.46
CA PHE A 123 -11.32 -3.41 0.90
C PHE A 123 -12.09 -4.69 1.19
N TRP A 124 -11.43 -5.85 1.09
CA TRP A 124 -12.03 -7.14 1.43
C TRP A 124 -12.46 -7.19 2.90
N LYS A 125 -11.62 -6.73 3.81
CA LYS A 125 -11.94 -6.65 5.24
C LYS A 125 -13.13 -5.74 5.50
N ALA A 126 -13.20 -4.58 4.86
CA ALA A 126 -14.34 -3.67 4.96
C ALA A 126 -15.64 -4.28 4.41
N PHE A 127 -15.55 -5.00 3.29
CA PHE A 127 -16.71 -5.65 2.67
C PHE A 127 -17.26 -6.82 3.51
N THR A 128 -16.37 -7.65 4.05
CA THR A 128 -16.77 -8.77 4.92
C THR A 128 -17.39 -8.28 6.22
N ALA A 129 -16.85 -7.20 6.81
CA ALA A 129 -17.43 -6.58 8.00
C ALA A 129 -18.87 -6.08 7.76
N ARG A 130 -19.12 -5.41 6.63
CA ARG A 130 -20.49 -4.99 6.25
C ARG A 130 -21.47 -6.15 6.09
N ARG A 131 -21.00 -7.29 5.57
CA ARG A 131 -21.85 -8.48 5.40
C ARG A 131 -22.23 -9.10 6.73
N SER A 132 -21.32 -9.19 7.70
CA SER A 132 -21.61 -9.75 9.02
C SER A 132 -22.62 -8.88 9.79
N ASP A 133 -22.48 -7.55 9.73
CA ASP A 133 -23.39 -6.63 10.40
C ASP A 133 -24.83 -6.70 9.84
N ARG A 134 -24.98 -6.88 8.52
CA ARG A 134 -26.29 -7.07 7.89
C ARG A 134 -26.97 -8.39 8.31
N ARG A 135 -26.19 -9.47 8.49
CA ARG A 135 -26.74 -10.76 8.96
C ARG A 135 -27.21 -10.69 10.42
N ALA A 136 -26.39 -10.08 11.28
CA ALA A 136 -26.75 -9.90 12.69
C ALA A 136 -28.00 -9.01 12.86
N GLY A 137 -28.16 -7.96 12.04
CA GLY A 137 -29.33 -7.12 12.05
C GLY A 137 -30.64 -7.82 11.59
N VAL A 138 -30.54 -8.79 10.69
CA VAL A 138 -31.70 -9.58 10.23
C VAL A 138 -32.10 -10.61 11.28
N GLU A 139 -31.15 -11.28 11.96
CA GLU A 139 -31.44 -12.25 13.03
C GLU A 139 -32.05 -11.58 14.28
N GLY A 140 -31.60 -10.37 14.63
CA GLY A 140 -32.17 -9.58 15.74
C GLY A 140 -33.55 -8.98 15.47
N ALA A 141 -34.00 -8.92 14.22
CA ALA A 141 -35.32 -8.42 13.85
C ALA A 141 -36.43 -9.53 13.82
N VAL A 142 -36.04 -10.77 13.95
CA VAL A 142 -36.94 -11.95 13.88
C VAL A 142 -37.29 -12.50 15.28
N VAL A 143 -36.70 -11.96 16.33
CA VAL A 143 -37.00 -12.24 17.75
C VAL A 143 -37.84 -11.13 18.34
#